data_355e7cd58ebae4ec00a91c93734d2043
#
_entry.id   355e7cd58ebae4ec00a91c93734d2043
#
_cell.length_a   1.000
_cell.length_b   1.000
_cell.length_c   1.000
_cell.angle_alpha   90.00
_cell.angle_beta   90.00
_cell.angle_gamma   90.00
#
_symmetry.space_group_name_H-M   'P 1'
#
loop_
_entity.id
_entity.type
_entity.pdbx_description
1 polymer ?
#
loop_
_entity_poly.entity_id
_entity_poly.type
_entity_poly.pdbx_seq_one_letter_code
_entity_poly.pdbx_strand_id
1 'polypeptide(L)'
;MRLSTIALLAALAFAPTAPCLAADPEPETETTGDGNGSGADYDPWQRMNRGIFWFNDRADQYVLEPVAKGWDVIMPEPAETSVTNFFTNLRFPVVMLNNLLQGKPGDAAIDVGRFMVNTTFGVGGLFDPATIWGLQRHNEDFGQTLGVWGVPPGPYLVLPLLGPSNPRDTAGIPVDWVFSVTPLFLSSFWWTGAGVINIVNARAQILDEVQQAKEASLDYYVFVRNAYYQRRVAQVNDQKEEGANAPTDDLYDLNVIEDTK
;
A
#
# COMPACT_ATOMS: atom_id res chain seq x y z
N MET A 1 -5.59 31.67 -16.17
CA MET A 1 -5.07 32.31 -14.95
C MET A 1 -6.12 32.30 -13.87
N ARG A 2 -6.17 31.30 -13.01
CA ARG A 2 -6.79 31.31 -11.68
C ARG A 2 -6.17 30.21 -10.85
N LEU A 3 -5.08 30.57 -10.16
CA LEU A 3 -4.46 29.86 -9.06
C LEU A 3 -5.27 30.24 -7.79
N SER A 4 -6.23 29.50 -7.38
CA SER A 4 -6.89 29.71 -6.08
C SER A 4 -7.94 28.63 -5.82
N THR A 5 -7.53 27.41 -5.43
CA THR A 5 -8.46 26.49 -4.73
C THR A 5 -7.73 25.26 -4.13
N ILE A 6 -6.41 25.28 -3.95
CA ILE A 6 -5.68 24.12 -3.36
C ILE A 6 -5.39 24.31 -1.86
N ALA A 7 -5.87 25.38 -1.24
CA ALA A 7 -5.51 25.75 0.14
C ALA A 7 -6.60 25.49 1.20
N LEU A 8 -7.53 24.55 1.01
CA LEU A 8 -8.65 24.42 1.97
C LEU A 8 -8.90 23.02 2.53
N LEU A 9 -7.90 22.15 2.60
CA LEU A 9 -8.06 20.84 3.27
C LEU A 9 -7.00 20.53 4.35
N ALA A 10 -6.24 21.53 4.78
CA ALA A 10 -5.22 21.37 5.82
C ALA A 10 -5.49 22.14 7.14
N ALA A 11 -6.69 22.65 7.37
CA ALA A 11 -6.99 23.47 8.53
C ALA A 11 -8.22 23.00 9.30
N LEU A 12 -8.17 21.80 9.88
CA LEU A 12 -9.12 21.38 10.91
C LEU A 12 -8.45 20.36 11.83
N ALA A 13 -7.72 20.81 12.82
CA ALA A 13 -7.56 20.20 14.14
C ALA A 13 -6.41 20.85 14.92
N PHE A 14 -6.66 21.97 15.55
CA PHE A 14 -5.92 22.37 16.75
C PHE A 14 -6.88 22.99 17.76
N ALA A 15 -7.38 22.16 18.66
CA ALA A 15 -7.91 22.61 19.93
C ALA A 15 -7.08 21.92 21.04
N PRO A 16 -6.45 22.64 21.95
CA PRO A 16 -5.70 22.05 23.05
C PRO A 16 -6.65 21.59 24.15
N THR A 17 -6.76 20.31 24.38
CA THR A 17 -7.33 19.75 25.62
C THR A 17 -6.22 19.43 26.57
N ALA A 18 -6.36 19.91 27.80
CA ALA A 18 -5.43 19.76 28.92
C ALA A 18 -5.12 18.28 29.27
N PRO A 19 -3.93 17.98 29.83
CA PRO A 19 -3.50 16.62 30.10
C PRO A 19 -4.24 16.06 31.32
N CYS A 20 -4.95 14.96 31.14
CA CYS A 20 -5.33 14.07 32.22
C CYS A 20 -4.08 13.27 32.62
N LEU A 21 -3.59 13.46 33.84
CA LEU A 21 -2.53 12.66 34.47
C LEU A 21 -3.04 11.22 34.62
N ALA A 22 -2.58 10.34 33.75
CA ALA A 22 -2.64 8.90 33.99
C ALA A 22 -1.22 8.40 34.25
N ALA A 23 -1.10 7.54 35.29
CA ALA A 23 0.12 7.03 35.89
C ALA A 23 1.15 6.55 34.84
N ASP A 24 2.42 6.89 35.11
CA ASP A 24 3.58 6.41 34.37
C ASP A 24 3.62 4.88 34.38
N PRO A 25 3.68 4.22 33.21
CA PRO A 25 4.19 2.85 33.16
C PRO A 25 5.70 2.89 33.44
N GLU A 26 6.16 1.99 34.26
CA GLU A 26 7.58 1.84 34.61
C GLU A 26 8.47 1.82 33.37
N PRO A 27 9.69 2.36 33.43
CA PRO A 27 10.59 2.41 32.29
C PRO A 27 11.00 0.99 31.91
N GLU A 28 10.41 0.45 30.87
CA GLU A 28 10.98 -0.70 30.20
C GLU A 28 12.40 -0.32 29.76
N THR A 29 13.37 -1.07 30.22
CA THR A 29 14.80 -0.93 29.97
C THR A 29 15.01 -0.71 28.47
N GLU A 30 15.40 0.53 28.10
CA GLU A 30 15.90 0.82 26.75
C GLU A 30 17.09 -0.10 26.51
N THR A 31 16.86 -1.19 25.79
CA THR A 31 17.94 -1.87 25.10
C THR A 31 18.45 -0.87 24.06
N THR A 32 19.52 -0.18 24.41
CA THR A 32 20.36 0.55 23.45
C THR A 32 20.82 -0.48 22.42
N GLY A 33 20.00 -0.68 21.37
CA GLY A 33 20.36 -1.51 20.24
C GLY A 33 21.57 -0.90 19.58
N ASP A 34 22.66 -1.65 19.60
CA ASP A 34 23.80 -1.42 18.72
C ASP A 34 23.29 -1.16 17.31
N GLY A 35 23.82 -0.12 16.64
CA GLY A 35 23.35 0.38 15.33
C GLY A 35 23.49 -0.61 14.15
N ASN A 36 23.30 -1.89 14.41
CA ASN A 36 23.32 -3.00 13.46
C ASN A 36 22.02 -3.85 13.53
N GLY A 37 20.93 -3.29 14.07
CA GLY A 37 19.61 -3.92 14.02
C GLY A 37 19.18 -4.11 12.55
N SER A 38 18.64 -5.27 12.21
CA SER A 38 17.98 -5.49 10.92
C SER A 38 16.98 -4.34 10.69
N GLY A 39 16.87 -3.84 9.46
CA GLY A 39 16.08 -2.63 9.17
C GLY A 39 14.65 -2.61 9.73
N ALA A 40 14.08 -3.78 10.07
CA ALA A 40 12.78 -3.93 10.71
C ALA A 40 12.72 -3.36 12.13
N ASP A 41 13.83 -3.38 12.89
CA ASP A 41 13.86 -2.94 14.30
C ASP A 41 14.31 -1.48 14.44
N TYR A 42 14.74 -0.84 13.35
CA TYR A 42 15.19 0.55 13.38
C TYR A 42 14.00 1.54 13.32
N ASP A 43 13.43 1.84 14.45
CA ASP A 43 12.30 2.76 14.63
C ASP A 43 12.59 3.82 15.72
N PRO A 44 13.49 4.78 15.43
CA PRO A 44 13.86 5.81 16.39
C PRO A 44 12.71 6.78 16.70
N TRP A 45 11.66 6.79 15.90
CA TRP A 45 10.47 7.63 16.07
C TRP A 45 9.24 6.84 16.52
N GLN A 46 9.44 5.71 17.19
CA GLN A 46 8.38 4.78 17.57
C GLN A 46 7.22 5.47 18.30
N ARG A 47 7.51 6.38 19.23
CA ARG A 47 6.46 7.10 19.97
C ARG A 47 5.58 7.94 19.04
N MET A 48 6.17 8.66 18.11
CA MET A 48 5.45 9.44 17.09
C MET A 48 4.69 8.51 16.14
N ASN A 49 5.36 7.49 15.62
CA ASN A 49 4.79 6.52 14.70
C ASN A 49 3.59 5.79 15.30
N ARG A 50 3.64 5.37 16.56
CA ARG A 50 2.51 4.77 17.28
C ARG A 50 1.33 5.73 17.42
N GLY A 51 1.59 7.03 17.66
CA GLY A 51 0.54 8.04 17.74
C GLY A 51 -0.19 8.23 16.41
N ILE A 52 0.57 8.32 15.30
CA ILE A 52 0.01 8.44 13.95
C ILE A 52 -0.69 7.13 13.54
N PHE A 53 -0.11 5.99 13.87
CA PHE A 53 -0.70 4.67 13.62
C PHE A 53 -2.05 4.52 14.34
N TRP A 54 -2.11 4.90 15.61
CA TRP A 54 -3.36 4.92 16.36
C TRP A 54 -4.41 5.82 15.71
N PHE A 55 -4.01 7.01 15.25
CA PHE A 55 -4.93 7.91 14.52
C PHE A 55 -5.43 7.25 13.23
N ASN A 56 -4.54 6.65 12.44
CA ASN A 56 -4.90 5.96 11.20
C ASN A 56 -5.84 4.78 11.47
N ASP A 57 -5.56 3.97 12.51
CA ASP A 57 -6.40 2.84 12.90
C ASP A 57 -7.80 3.29 13.35
N ARG A 58 -7.89 4.43 14.08
CA ARG A 58 -9.19 5.00 14.44
C ARG A 58 -9.93 5.56 13.23
N ALA A 59 -9.25 6.24 12.32
CA ALA A 59 -9.85 6.72 11.08
C ALA A 59 -10.35 5.56 10.22
N ASP A 60 -9.59 4.46 10.14
CA ASP A 60 -10.04 3.23 9.48
C ASP A 60 -11.29 2.66 10.17
N GLN A 61 -11.22 2.40 11.46
CA GLN A 61 -12.28 1.74 12.23
C GLN A 61 -13.63 2.51 12.21
N TYR A 62 -13.57 3.85 12.28
CA TYR A 62 -14.80 4.65 12.40
C TYR A 62 -15.31 5.19 11.06
N VAL A 63 -14.47 5.28 10.04
CA VAL A 63 -14.86 5.86 8.76
C VAL A 63 -14.69 4.87 7.61
N LEU A 64 -13.48 4.35 7.38
CA LEU A 64 -13.20 3.58 6.18
C LEU A 64 -13.78 2.17 6.25
N GLU A 65 -13.62 1.49 7.37
CA GLU A 65 -14.13 0.11 7.57
C GLU A 65 -15.66 0.02 7.45
N PRO A 66 -16.49 0.90 8.09
CA PRO A 66 -17.95 0.85 7.90
C PRO A 66 -18.37 1.09 6.44
N VAL A 67 -17.69 2.01 5.74
CA VAL A 67 -17.95 2.27 4.32
C VAL A 67 -17.53 1.08 3.46
N ALA A 68 -16.39 0.47 3.75
CA ALA A 68 -15.90 -0.72 3.05
C ALA A 68 -16.83 -1.93 3.25
N LYS A 69 -17.33 -2.16 4.47
CA LYS A 69 -18.36 -3.19 4.73
C LYS A 69 -19.65 -2.94 3.97
N GLY A 70 -20.09 -1.66 3.89
CA GLY A 70 -21.25 -1.31 3.06
C GLY A 70 -21.01 -1.53 1.58
N TRP A 71 -19.79 -1.27 1.11
CA TRP A 71 -19.36 -1.55 -0.26
C TRP A 71 -19.39 -3.04 -0.58
N ASP A 72 -18.78 -3.87 0.24
CA ASP A 72 -18.71 -5.33 0.12
C ASP A 72 -20.11 -5.98 0.03
N VAL A 73 -21.07 -5.47 0.82
CA VAL A 73 -22.47 -5.95 0.76
C VAL A 73 -23.18 -5.60 -0.55
N ILE A 74 -22.85 -4.44 -1.16
CA ILE A 74 -23.53 -3.94 -2.36
C ILE A 74 -22.85 -4.40 -3.64
N MET A 75 -21.52 -4.49 -3.63
CA MET A 75 -20.72 -4.82 -4.81
C MET A 75 -20.42 -6.31 -4.85
N PRO A 76 -20.77 -7.02 -5.93
CA PRO A 76 -20.37 -8.40 -6.10
C PRO A 76 -18.86 -8.49 -6.40
N GLU A 77 -18.17 -9.53 -5.93
CA GLU A 77 -16.74 -9.77 -6.11
C GLU A 77 -16.21 -9.50 -7.54
N PRO A 78 -16.91 -9.92 -8.64
CA PRO A 78 -16.44 -9.61 -9.99
C PRO A 78 -16.40 -8.11 -10.31
N ALA A 79 -17.29 -7.31 -9.70
CA ALA A 79 -17.30 -5.86 -9.88
C ALA A 79 -16.17 -5.18 -9.08
N GLU A 80 -15.90 -5.63 -7.86
CA GLU A 80 -14.75 -5.19 -7.07
C GLU A 80 -13.42 -5.48 -7.78
N THR A 81 -13.28 -6.67 -8.33
CA THR A 81 -12.13 -7.07 -9.17
C THR A 81 -12.01 -6.15 -10.39
N SER A 82 -13.12 -5.81 -11.04
CA SER A 82 -13.11 -4.89 -12.19
C SER A 82 -12.65 -3.49 -11.80
N VAL A 83 -13.08 -2.97 -10.65
CA VAL A 83 -12.60 -1.69 -10.12
C VAL A 83 -11.08 -1.74 -9.86
N THR A 84 -10.59 -2.80 -9.22
CA THR A 84 -9.15 -3.00 -8.99
C THR A 84 -8.36 -3.06 -10.29
N ASN A 85 -8.83 -3.82 -11.28
CA ASN A 85 -8.18 -3.93 -12.58
C ASN A 85 -8.11 -2.59 -13.29
N PHE A 86 -9.19 -1.82 -13.27
CA PHE A 86 -9.23 -0.49 -13.88
C PHE A 86 -8.17 0.45 -13.29
N PHE A 87 -8.12 0.57 -11.95
CA PHE A 87 -7.14 1.44 -11.30
C PHE A 87 -5.70 0.93 -11.46
N THR A 88 -5.50 -0.38 -11.50
CA THR A 88 -4.21 -0.99 -11.82
C THR A 88 -3.77 -0.65 -13.24
N ASN A 89 -4.69 -0.74 -14.22
CA ASN A 89 -4.41 -0.38 -15.59
C ASN A 89 -4.04 1.11 -15.74
N LEU A 90 -4.64 1.99 -14.92
CA LEU A 90 -4.28 3.42 -14.88
C LEU A 90 -2.90 3.70 -14.25
N ARG A 91 -2.36 2.78 -13.44
CA ARG A 91 -1.00 2.91 -12.88
C ARG A 91 0.10 2.56 -13.88
N PHE A 92 -0.25 2.02 -15.05
CA PHE A 92 0.70 1.61 -16.08
C PHE A 92 1.85 2.60 -16.32
N PRO A 93 1.65 3.94 -16.46
CA PRO A 93 2.76 4.84 -16.77
C PRO A 93 3.81 4.88 -15.65
N VAL A 94 3.36 4.80 -14.38
CA VAL A 94 4.26 4.77 -13.21
C VAL A 94 5.07 3.47 -13.21
N VAL A 95 4.42 2.33 -13.37
CA VAL A 95 5.07 1.01 -13.36
C VAL A 95 6.07 0.88 -14.49
N MET A 96 5.65 1.18 -15.73
CA MET A 96 6.52 1.15 -16.92
C MET A 96 7.75 2.04 -16.76
N LEU A 97 7.56 3.28 -16.29
CA LEU A 97 8.68 4.21 -16.10
C LEU A 97 9.66 3.71 -15.06
N ASN A 98 9.17 3.20 -13.94
CA ASN A 98 10.04 2.68 -12.87
C ASN A 98 10.79 1.43 -13.35
N ASN A 99 10.19 0.52 -14.11
CA ASN A 99 10.90 -0.59 -14.76
C ASN A 99 12.02 -0.09 -15.68
N LEU A 100 11.78 0.92 -16.48
CA LEU A 100 12.83 1.52 -17.32
C LEU A 100 13.96 2.13 -16.49
N LEU A 101 13.64 2.87 -15.43
CA LEU A 101 14.62 3.51 -14.53
C LEU A 101 15.43 2.49 -13.74
N GLN A 102 14.88 1.31 -13.49
CA GLN A 102 15.56 0.16 -12.85
C GLN A 102 16.40 -0.66 -13.83
N GLY A 103 16.37 -0.33 -15.13
CA GLY A 103 17.11 -1.07 -16.15
C GLY A 103 16.45 -2.38 -16.58
N LYS A 104 15.12 -2.49 -16.46
CA LYS A 104 14.30 -3.65 -16.82
C LYS A 104 13.42 -3.36 -18.07
N PRO A 105 14.02 -3.13 -19.26
CA PRO A 105 13.25 -2.78 -20.45
C PRO A 105 12.32 -3.89 -20.94
N GLY A 106 12.63 -5.15 -20.63
CA GLY A 106 11.78 -6.31 -20.93
C GLY A 106 10.47 -6.24 -20.17
N ASP A 107 10.52 -5.96 -18.86
CA ASP A 107 9.36 -5.84 -17.99
C ASP A 107 8.52 -4.62 -18.38
N ALA A 108 9.17 -3.49 -18.68
CA ALA A 108 8.49 -2.32 -19.20
C ALA A 108 7.74 -2.60 -20.53
N ALA A 109 8.32 -3.41 -21.43
CA ALA A 109 7.64 -3.82 -22.66
C ALA A 109 6.43 -4.72 -22.39
N ILE A 110 6.53 -5.62 -21.41
CA ILE A 110 5.41 -6.44 -20.94
C ILE A 110 4.30 -5.54 -20.38
N ASP A 111 4.63 -4.53 -19.56
CA ASP A 111 3.65 -3.60 -19.01
C ASP A 111 2.92 -2.81 -20.10
N VAL A 112 3.63 -2.36 -21.15
CA VAL A 112 3.00 -1.76 -22.35
C VAL A 112 2.02 -2.74 -22.99
N GLY A 113 2.44 -3.99 -23.19
CA GLY A 113 1.60 -5.05 -23.74
C GLY A 113 0.34 -5.27 -22.91
N ARG A 114 0.48 -5.36 -21.58
CA ARG A 114 -0.63 -5.49 -20.62
C ARG A 114 -1.61 -4.31 -20.76
N PHE A 115 -1.09 -3.09 -20.74
CA PHE A 115 -1.92 -1.89 -20.89
C PHE A 115 -2.71 -1.90 -22.20
N MET A 116 -2.07 -2.22 -23.32
CA MET A 116 -2.74 -2.30 -24.65
C MET A 116 -3.82 -3.38 -24.65
N VAL A 117 -3.50 -4.57 -24.18
CA VAL A 117 -4.43 -5.71 -24.14
C VAL A 117 -5.61 -5.41 -23.22
N ASN A 118 -5.35 -4.97 -21.99
CA ASN A 118 -6.40 -4.69 -21.02
C ASN A 118 -7.27 -3.48 -21.40
N THR A 119 -6.68 -2.47 -22.05
CA THR A 119 -7.46 -1.33 -22.54
C THR A 119 -8.36 -1.71 -23.73
N THR A 120 -7.85 -2.55 -24.65
CA THR A 120 -8.56 -2.89 -25.88
C THR A 120 -9.55 -4.03 -25.68
N PHE A 121 -9.08 -5.15 -25.15
CA PHE A 121 -9.88 -6.37 -24.95
C PHE A 121 -10.50 -6.45 -23.56
N GLY A 122 -9.94 -5.74 -22.57
CA GLY A 122 -10.44 -5.66 -21.20
C GLY A 122 -11.40 -4.50 -20.93
N VAL A 123 -11.98 -3.89 -21.98
CA VAL A 123 -12.96 -2.79 -21.88
C VAL A 123 -12.42 -1.64 -21.02
N GLY A 124 -11.31 -1.03 -21.47
CA GLY A 124 -10.69 0.08 -20.73
C GLY A 124 -9.96 -0.33 -19.45
N GLY A 125 -9.66 -1.62 -19.28
CA GLY A 125 -8.96 -2.15 -18.10
C GLY A 125 -9.88 -2.69 -17.00
N LEU A 126 -11.19 -2.79 -17.23
CA LEU A 126 -12.12 -3.43 -16.28
C LEU A 126 -11.87 -4.95 -16.16
N PHE A 127 -11.40 -5.58 -17.23
CA PHE A 127 -10.99 -6.97 -17.24
C PHE A 127 -9.49 -7.08 -17.48
N ASP A 128 -8.88 -8.20 -17.05
CA ASP A 128 -7.44 -8.46 -17.20
C ASP A 128 -7.15 -9.67 -18.11
N PRO A 129 -7.47 -9.59 -19.42
CA PRO A 129 -7.11 -10.64 -20.37
C PRO A 129 -5.59 -10.82 -20.51
N ALA A 130 -4.78 -9.81 -20.19
CA ALA A 130 -3.33 -9.91 -20.24
C ALA A 130 -2.79 -10.98 -19.30
N THR A 131 -3.37 -11.14 -18.10
CA THR A 131 -3.02 -12.21 -17.18
C THR A 131 -3.39 -13.58 -17.75
N ILE A 132 -4.55 -13.72 -18.38
CA ILE A 132 -4.98 -14.97 -19.05
C ILE A 132 -4.01 -15.34 -20.19
N TRP A 133 -3.42 -14.35 -20.86
CA TRP A 133 -2.43 -14.56 -21.93
C TRP A 133 -1.01 -14.76 -21.40
N GLY A 134 -0.82 -14.85 -20.08
CA GLY A 134 0.47 -15.14 -19.47
C GLY A 134 1.43 -13.96 -19.37
N LEU A 135 0.94 -12.72 -19.58
CA LEU A 135 1.75 -11.52 -19.36
C LEU A 135 1.86 -11.25 -17.86
N GLN A 136 3.06 -11.30 -17.32
CA GLN A 136 3.31 -11.06 -15.88
C GLN A 136 2.93 -9.64 -15.49
N ARG A 137 2.41 -9.49 -14.26
CA ARG A 137 2.07 -8.19 -13.67
C ARG A 137 3.24 -7.71 -12.82
N HIS A 138 3.65 -6.48 -13.03
CA HIS A 138 4.65 -5.82 -12.21
C HIS A 138 3.99 -4.73 -11.35
N ASN A 139 4.60 -4.43 -10.22
CA ASN A 139 4.11 -3.41 -9.28
C ASN A 139 5.28 -2.57 -8.79
N GLU A 140 5.74 -1.68 -9.63
CA GLU A 140 6.90 -0.84 -9.39
C GLU A 140 6.51 0.57 -8.97
N ASP A 141 7.34 1.17 -8.12
CA ASP A 141 7.24 2.55 -7.67
C ASP A 141 8.63 3.22 -7.57
N PHE A 142 8.66 4.53 -7.45
CA PHE A 142 9.92 5.26 -7.43
C PHE A 142 10.73 5.02 -6.14
N GLY A 143 10.08 4.67 -5.02
CA GLY A 143 10.78 4.24 -3.80
C GLY A 143 11.58 2.94 -4.02
N GLN A 144 11.03 1.99 -4.79
CA GLN A 144 11.76 0.79 -5.22
C GLN A 144 12.92 1.15 -6.15
N THR A 145 12.69 2.02 -7.13
CA THR A 145 13.73 2.52 -8.04
C THR A 145 14.91 3.13 -7.28
N LEU A 146 14.64 3.99 -6.29
CA LEU A 146 15.68 4.52 -5.41
C LEU A 146 16.41 3.42 -4.64
N GLY A 147 15.68 2.37 -4.20
CA GLY A 147 16.26 1.21 -3.53
C GLY A 147 17.23 0.43 -4.44
N VAL A 148 16.84 0.16 -5.67
CA VAL A 148 17.69 -0.48 -6.70
C VAL A 148 18.92 0.37 -7.00
N TRP A 149 18.81 1.69 -6.97
CA TRP A 149 19.95 2.61 -7.11
C TRP A 149 20.84 2.70 -5.86
N GLY A 150 20.52 1.94 -4.79
CA GLY A 150 21.34 1.85 -3.59
C GLY A 150 21.02 2.89 -2.51
N VAL A 151 19.91 3.63 -2.64
CA VAL A 151 19.48 4.55 -1.58
C VAL A 151 18.91 3.74 -0.41
N PRO A 152 19.46 3.90 0.81
CA PRO A 152 18.96 3.16 1.98
C PRO A 152 17.55 3.63 2.34
N PRO A 153 16.71 2.74 2.91
CA PRO A 153 15.33 3.07 3.27
C PRO A 153 15.24 4.15 4.37
N GLY A 154 16.22 4.22 5.26
CA GLY A 154 16.15 5.03 6.47
C GLY A 154 15.24 4.43 7.55
N PRO A 155 14.92 5.20 8.61
CA PRO A 155 14.10 4.76 9.71
C PRO A 155 12.63 4.54 9.30
N TYR A 156 11.94 3.70 10.08
CA TYR A 156 10.50 3.51 9.89
C TYR A 156 9.71 4.80 10.12
N LEU A 157 8.72 5.04 9.31
CA LEU A 157 7.83 6.20 9.36
C LEU A 157 6.39 5.78 9.11
N VAL A 158 5.46 6.29 9.90
CA VAL A 158 4.02 6.17 9.62
C VAL A 158 3.51 7.52 9.12
N LEU A 159 2.90 7.52 7.94
CA LEU A 159 2.31 8.72 7.36
C LEU A 159 0.82 8.82 7.74
N PRO A 160 0.33 10.01 8.10
CA PRO A 160 -1.10 10.20 8.33
C PRO A 160 -1.93 9.80 7.10
N LEU A 161 -2.92 8.93 7.29
CA LEU A 161 -3.82 8.36 6.29
C LEU A 161 -3.16 7.51 5.19
N LEU A 162 -1.85 7.62 4.97
CA LEU A 162 -1.12 6.84 3.96
C LEU A 162 -0.51 5.55 4.54
N GLY A 163 -0.35 5.46 5.87
CA GLY A 163 0.12 4.27 6.55
C GLY A 163 1.65 4.11 6.60
N PRO A 164 2.15 2.85 6.65
CA PRO A 164 3.58 2.53 6.76
C PRO A 164 4.41 3.06 5.61
N SER A 165 5.58 3.61 5.92
CA SER A 165 6.53 4.17 4.94
C SER A 165 7.95 4.22 5.53
N ASN A 166 8.86 4.83 4.80
CA ASN A 166 10.19 5.26 5.21
C ASN A 166 10.57 6.52 4.43
N PRO A 167 11.63 7.26 4.76
CA PRO A 167 12.03 8.48 4.06
C PRO A 167 12.25 8.30 2.55
N ARG A 168 12.87 7.20 2.12
CA ARG A 168 13.10 6.90 0.70
C ARG A 168 11.78 6.74 -0.04
N ASP A 169 10.90 5.89 0.47
CA ASP A 169 9.60 5.60 -0.17
C ASP A 169 8.69 6.82 -0.12
N THR A 170 8.71 7.58 0.99
CA THR A 170 7.98 8.85 1.10
C THR A 170 8.43 9.88 0.05
N ALA A 171 9.74 9.96 -0.22
CA ALA A 171 10.26 10.82 -1.29
C ALA A 171 9.84 10.35 -2.69
N GLY A 172 9.56 9.08 -2.88
CA GLY A 172 9.05 8.50 -4.12
C GLY A 172 7.60 8.92 -4.43
N ILE A 173 6.75 9.07 -3.42
CA ILE A 173 5.31 9.35 -3.59
C ILE A 173 5.04 10.54 -4.53
N PRO A 174 5.63 11.74 -4.37
CA PRO A 174 5.36 12.86 -5.26
C PRO A 174 5.85 12.61 -6.70
N VAL A 175 6.90 11.83 -6.88
CA VAL A 175 7.41 11.47 -8.21
C VAL A 175 6.41 10.56 -8.92
N ASP A 176 5.97 9.49 -8.28
CA ASP A 176 4.96 8.59 -8.81
C ASP A 176 3.63 9.32 -9.11
N TRP A 177 3.28 10.27 -8.24
CA TRP A 177 2.09 11.09 -8.47
C TRP A 177 2.19 11.95 -9.74
N VAL A 178 3.35 12.56 -10.01
CA VAL A 178 3.58 13.34 -11.24
C VAL A 178 3.51 12.48 -12.50
N PHE A 179 4.03 11.25 -12.44
CA PHE A 179 4.01 10.31 -13.58
C PHE A 179 2.71 9.51 -13.70
N SER A 180 1.82 9.59 -12.70
CA SER A 180 0.50 8.98 -12.81
C SER A 180 -0.39 9.75 -13.77
N VAL A 181 -1.47 9.14 -14.22
CA VAL A 181 -2.49 9.85 -15.02
C VAL A 181 -3.30 10.86 -14.18
N THR A 182 -3.17 10.79 -12.85
CA THR A 182 -3.93 11.62 -11.89
C THR A 182 -3.80 13.12 -12.13
N PRO A 183 -2.60 13.70 -12.36
CA PRO A 183 -2.45 15.13 -12.63
C PRO A 183 -3.18 15.62 -13.87
N LEU A 184 -3.41 14.76 -14.86
CA LEU A 184 -4.11 15.12 -16.08
C LEU A 184 -5.61 15.40 -15.85
N PHE A 185 -6.15 14.84 -14.75
CA PHE A 185 -7.57 14.87 -14.44
C PHE A 185 -7.91 15.57 -13.12
N LEU A 186 -6.93 16.15 -12.44
CA LEU A 186 -7.09 16.78 -11.11
C LEU A 186 -8.15 17.87 -11.02
N SER A 187 -8.56 18.48 -12.13
CA SER A 187 -9.59 19.51 -12.14
C SER A 187 -11.01 18.94 -12.10
N SER A 188 -11.16 17.64 -12.18
CA SER A 188 -12.46 16.97 -12.26
C SER A 188 -12.90 16.44 -10.89
N PHE A 189 -14.05 16.88 -10.43
CA PHE A 189 -14.75 16.34 -9.26
C PHE A 189 -14.92 14.80 -9.36
N TRP A 190 -15.21 14.30 -10.56
CA TRP A 190 -15.37 12.87 -10.83
C TRP A 190 -14.10 12.06 -10.55
N TRP A 191 -12.93 12.66 -10.80
CA TRP A 191 -11.67 11.95 -10.58
C TRP A 191 -11.33 11.80 -9.10
N THR A 192 -11.68 12.81 -8.29
CA THR A 192 -11.55 12.72 -6.83
C THR A 192 -12.47 11.63 -6.28
N GLY A 193 -13.71 11.57 -6.77
CA GLY A 193 -14.65 10.50 -6.41
C GLY A 193 -14.15 9.11 -6.79
N ALA A 194 -13.57 8.95 -7.98
CA ALA A 194 -12.97 7.69 -8.42
C ALA A 194 -11.83 7.24 -7.49
N GLY A 195 -10.97 8.17 -7.05
CA GLY A 195 -9.91 7.86 -6.08
C GLY A 195 -10.45 7.35 -4.74
N VAL A 196 -11.53 7.95 -4.24
CA VAL A 196 -12.21 7.48 -3.01
C VAL A 196 -12.78 6.07 -3.22
N ILE A 197 -13.41 5.81 -4.37
CA ILE A 197 -13.92 4.47 -4.72
C ILE A 197 -12.79 3.45 -4.71
N ASN A 198 -11.64 3.77 -5.29
CA ASN A 198 -10.49 2.87 -5.28
C ASN A 198 -10.01 2.53 -3.86
N ILE A 199 -9.93 3.53 -2.97
CA ILE A 199 -9.53 3.32 -1.57
C ILE A 199 -10.55 2.42 -0.83
N VAL A 200 -11.84 2.69 -0.99
CA VAL A 200 -12.92 1.90 -0.37
C VAL A 200 -12.90 0.47 -0.89
N ASN A 201 -12.79 0.28 -2.22
CA ASN A 201 -12.73 -1.02 -2.85
C ASN A 201 -11.51 -1.83 -2.40
N ALA A 202 -10.32 -1.20 -2.34
CA ALA A 202 -9.12 -1.85 -1.84
C ALA A 202 -9.24 -2.25 -0.36
N ARG A 203 -9.93 -1.45 0.46
CA ARG A 203 -10.17 -1.78 1.88
C ARG A 203 -11.21 -2.88 2.05
N ALA A 204 -12.24 -2.93 1.19
CA ALA A 204 -13.26 -3.98 1.20
C ALA A 204 -12.62 -5.36 0.94
N GLN A 205 -11.72 -5.45 -0.03
CA GLN A 205 -11.05 -6.70 -0.39
C GLN A 205 -10.12 -7.28 0.68
N ILE A 206 -9.78 -6.53 1.72
CA ILE A 206 -8.88 -6.96 2.80
C ILE A 206 -9.53 -6.86 4.20
N LEU A 207 -10.87 -6.86 4.27
CA LEU A 207 -11.58 -6.72 5.55
C LEU A 207 -11.22 -7.85 6.52
N ASP A 208 -11.29 -9.08 6.04
CA ASP A 208 -11.06 -10.28 6.84
C ASP A 208 -9.59 -10.45 7.20
N GLU A 209 -8.67 -10.17 6.28
CA GLU A 209 -7.22 -10.26 6.52
C GLU A 209 -6.78 -9.27 7.59
N VAL A 210 -7.27 -8.04 7.55
CA VAL A 210 -6.97 -7.04 8.57
C VAL A 210 -7.55 -7.44 9.92
N GLN A 211 -8.77 -7.96 9.96
CA GLN A 211 -9.38 -8.45 11.20
C GLN A 211 -8.59 -9.61 11.80
N GLN A 212 -8.24 -10.60 11.00
CA GLN A 212 -7.41 -11.73 11.42
C GLN A 212 -6.03 -11.28 11.91
N ALA A 213 -5.39 -10.34 11.20
CA ALA A 213 -4.11 -9.78 11.62
C ALA A 213 -4.19 -9.05 12.97
N LYS A 214 -5.27 -8.31 13.22
CA LYS A 214 -5.53 -7.65 14.50
C LYS A 214 -5.73 -8.65 15.63
N GLU A 215 -6.46 -9.73 15.39
CA GLU A 215 -6.75 -10.77 16.37
C GLU A 215 -5.54 -11.67 16.67
N ALA A 216 -4.73 -11.99 15.66
CA ALA A 216 -3.57 -12.86 15.80
C ALA A 216 -2.33 -12.14 16.37
N SER A 217 -2.25 -10.82 16.28
CA SER A 217 -1.07 -10.08 16.71
C SER A 217 -1.14 -9.65 18.18
N LEU A 218 -0.04 -9.86 18.93
CA LEU A 218 0.11 -9.31 20.27
C LEU A 218 0.24 -7.78 20.25
N ASP A 219 0.94 -7.25 19.23
CA ASP A 219 1.10 -5.83 18.96
C ASP A 219 0.91 -5.58 17.46
N TYR A 220 -0.27 -5.06 17.10
CA TYR A 220 -0.64 -4.82 15.71
C TYR A 220 0.26 -3.79 15.01
N TYR A 221 0.77 -2.80 15.74
CA TYR A 221 1.74 -1.85 15.21
C TYR A 221 3.05 -2.55 14.78
N VAL A 222 3.60 -3.40 15.65
CA VAL A 222 4.83 -4.16 15.34
C VAL A 222 4.60 -5.13 14.20
N PHE A 223 3.46 -5.80 14.17
CA PHE A 223 3.08 -6.68 13.07
C PHE A 223 3.09 -5.94 11.72
N VAL A 224 2.39 -4.80 11.63
CA VAL A 224 2.30 -4.01 10.40
C VAL A 224 3.66 -3.44 10.00
N ARG A 225 4.47 -2.98 10.96
CA ARG A 225 5.84 -2.51 10.70
C ARG A 225 6.70 -3.60 10.06
N ASN A 226 6.69 -4.80 10.64
CA ASN A 226 7.51 -5.92 10.17
C ASN A 226 7.03 -6.42 8.80
N ALA A 227 5.72 -6.52 8.58
CA ALA A 227 5.14 -6.88 7.30
C ALA A 227 5.53 -5.87 6.20
N TYR A 228 5.48 -4.57 6.50
CA TYR A 228 5.93 -3.53 5.58
C TYR A 228 7.40 -3.72 5.19
N TYR A 229 8.30 -3.91 6.15
CA TYR A 229 9.72 -4.09 5.86
C TYR A 229 10.00 -5.32 5.01
N GLN A 230 9.42 -6.46 5.37
CA GLN A 230 9.59 -7.71 4.63
C GLN A 230 9.12 -7.55 3.18
N ARG A 231 7.95 -6.98 2.99
CA ARG A 231 7.41 -6.70 1.66
C ARG A 231 8.32 -5.77 0.86
N ARG A 232 8.80 -4.67 1.46
CA ARG A 232 9.66 -3.70 0.75
C ARG A 232 11.02 -4.27 0.37
N VAL A 233 11.62 -5.09 1.24
CA VAL A 233 12.86 -5.81 0.92
C VAL A 233 12.64 -6.77 -0.25
N ALA A 234 11.56 -7.53 -0.23
CA ALA A 234 11.21 -8.44 -1.33
C ALA A 234 11.01 -7.68 -2.65
N GLN A 235 10.29 -6.57 -2.63
CA GLN A 235 10.03 -5.74 -3.81
C GLN A 235 11.32 -5.13 -4.40
N VAL A 236 12.20 -4.56 -3.57
CA VAL A 236 13.47 -3.97 -4.04
C VAL A 236 14.42 -5.02 -4.61
N ASN A 237 14.35 -6.26 -4.11
CA ASN A 237 15.17 -7.37 -4.58
C ASN A 237 14.52 -8.18 -5.72
N ASP A 238 13.40 -7.72 -6.26
CA ASP A 238 12.62 -8.45 -7.28
C ASP A 238 12.29 -9.90 -6.87
N GLN A 239 12.25 -10.16 -5.60
CA GLN A 239 11.76 -11.44 -5.11
C GLN A 239 10.28 -11.49 -5.48
N LYS A 240 9.92 -12.46 -6.32
CA LYS A 240 8.53 -12.66 -6.70
C LYS A 240 7.71 -12.74 -5.42
N GLU A 241 6.66 -11.93 -5.32
CA GLU A 241 5.63 -12.13 -4.31
C GLU A 241 4.94 -13.46 -4.67
N GLU A 242 5.44 -14.55 -4.13
CA GLU A 242 4.91 -15.92 -4.33
C GLU A 242 3.51 -16.09 -3.74
N GLY A 243 2.78 -15.04 -3.50
CA GLY A 243 1.43 -15.09 -2.95
C GLY A 243 0.39 -14.23 -3.65
N ALA A 244 0.79 -13.27 -4.49
CA ALA A 244 -0.18 -12.32 -5.07
C ALA A 244 -0.95 -12.86 -6.29
N ASN A 245 -0.56 -14.04 -6.82
CA ASN A 245 -1.24 -14.72 -7.92
C ASN A 245 -1.54 -16.20 -7.62
N ALA A 246 -1.33 -16.67 -6.39
CA ALA A 246 -1.80 -17.99 -6.02
C ALA A 246 -3.34 -17.95 -6.00
N PRO A 247 -4.04 -18.86 -6.69
CA PRO A 247 -5.43 -19.11 -6.38
C PRO A 247 -5.51 -19.38 -4.89
N THR A 248 -6.49 -18.81 -4.21
CA THR A 248 -6.72 -18.98 -2.76
C THR A 248 -6.94 -20.43 -2.34
N ASP A 249 -6.95 -21.38 -3.27
CA ASP A 249 -7.13 -22.79 -3.03
C ASP A 249 -5.90 -23.50 -2.42
N ASP A 250 -4.67 -22.97 -2.58
CA ASP A 250 -3.46 -23.64 -2.08
C ASP A 250 -3.09 -23.26 -0.63
N LEU A 251 -3.80 -22.34 0.01
CA LEU A 251 -3.55 -21.91 1.38
C LEU A 251 -4.11 -22.85 2.46
N TYR A 252 -4.86 -23.90 2.06
CA TYR A 252 -5.50 -24.84 2.98
C TYR A 252 -4.97 -26.27 2.92
N ASP A 253 -3.91 -26.54 2.14
CA ASP A 253 -3.30 -27.88 2.13
C ASP A 253 -2.34 -28.09 3.31
N LEU A 254 -2.90 -28.11 4.52
CA LEU A 254 -2.22 -28.49 5.77
C LEU A 254 -1.92 -30.00 5.86
N ASN A 255 -2.06 -30.77 4.80
CA ASN A 255 -1.90 -32.22 4.80
C ASN A 255 -0.49 -32.73 4.45
N VAL A 256 0.53 -31.87 4.42
CA VAL A 256 1.91 -32.29 4.06
C VAL A 256 2.78 -32.65 5.28
N ILE A 257 2.25 -32.72 6.51
CA ILE A 257 3.04 -33.09 7.71
C ILE A 257 2.64 -34.47 8.26
N GLU A 258 2.23 -35.41 7.46
CA GLU A 258 2.04 -36.80 7.91
C GLU A 258 2.60 -37.82 6.93
N ASP A 259 3.88 -37.85 6.62
CA ASP A 259 4.54 -39.08 6.13
C ASP A 259 6.08 -38.92 6.20
N THR A 260 6.62 -38.90 7.43
CA THR A 260 7.99 -39.40 7.70
C THR A 260 7.99 -40.14 9.05
N LYS A 261 7.61 -41.42 8.98
CA LYS A 261 8.04 -42.45 9.93
C LYS A 261 8.81 -43.51 9.19
#